data_1d868094f925f00a2a17b466148b1abc
#
_entry.id   1d868094f925f00a2a17b466148b1abc
#
_cell.length_a   1.000
_cell.length_b   1.000
_cell.length_c   1.000
_cell.angle_alpha   90.00
_cell.angle_beta   90.00
_cell.angle_gamma   90.00
#
_symmetry.space_group_name_H-M   'P 1'
#
loop_
_entity.id
_entity.type
_entity.pdbx_description
1 polymer ?
#
loop_
_entity_poly.entity_id
_entity_poly.type
_entity_poly.pdbx_seq_one_letter_code
_entity_poly.pdbx_strand_id
1 'polypeptide(L)'
;MRHHLYLFLLLFLCVSPLGAQAPVATINGQTFHLGDSLTVGLPNTPGESFRALAWSRTTSLQLPPFTKAKLKRYVRTPSKDFFADLIGGPDTLYYLSHPQLPKDTIFIALPDAVQYGEIITAPTEDHPLYLEAVELRPADYVPALIKAGYLSYSDEALKAYIHSAVDAERANAVIGSPFEYQRQRAQLQEELKKAVERFDLSRLYYVRHEFAVKGYDFTRSGYSRDYLLGTPLPTLQTPGESPVILYLSTQRSVPFVSVPAERAEAYEKRSGTIGMDYHALHMKAYIRLLPVQSYAEDGTHLYNVQVDYLGADVYEHPHCTYYYLGSAKAE
;
A
#
# COMPACT_ATOMS: atom_id res chain seq x y z
N MET A 1 -16.60 27.17 62.98
CA MET A 1 -16.13 27.53 61.65
C MET A 1 -14.67 27.10 61.30
N ARG A 2 -13.89 26.50 62.19
CA ARG A 2 -12.48 26.10 61.93
C ARG A 2 -12.30 24.64 61.41
N HIS A 3 -13.30 23.77 61.54
CA HIS A 3 -13.19 22.38 61.13
C HIS A 3 -13.54 22.11 59.65
N HIS A 4 -14.21 23.01 58.97
CA HIS A 4 -14.55 22.84 57.54
C HIS A 4 -13.42 23.26 56.61
N LEU A 5 -12.42 24.04 57.07
CA LEU A 5 -11.31 24.48 56.23
C LEU A 5 -10.27 23.37 56.01
N TYR A 6 -10.12 22.46 56.99
CA TYR A 6 -9.18 21.33 56.87
C TYR A 6 -9.67 20.22 55.96
N LEU A 7 -10.98 20.04 55.82
CA LEU A 7 -11.57 19.04 54.94
C LEU A 7 -11.42 19.42 53.46
N PHE A 8 -11.45 20.72 53.15
CA PHE A 8 -11.23 21.22 51.79
C PHE A 8 -9.77 21.16 51.37
N LEU A 9 -8.85 21.34 52.30
CA LEU A 9 -7.38 21.27 52.01
C LEU A 9 -6.92 19.82 51.79
N LEU A 10 -7.57 18.85 52.44
CA LEU A 10 -7.29 17.42 52.25
C LEU A 10 -7.83 16.86 50.92
N LEU A 11 -8.93 17.43 50.42
CA LEU A 11 -9.48 17.04 49.11
C LEU A 11 -8.67 17.57 47.92
N PHE A 12 -7.92 18.65 48.09
CA PHE A 12 -7.01 19.18 47.06
C PHE A 12 -5.67 18.47 46.99
N LEU A 13 -5.28 17.74 48.02
CA LEU A 13 -4.02 16.95 48.03
C LEU A 13 -4.17 15.56 47.46
N CYS A 14 -5.39 15.08 47.15
CA CYS A 14 -5.62 13.79 46.53
C CYS A 14 -5.85 13.82 45.00
N VAL A 15 -5.79 15.01 44.38
CA VAL A 15 -5.63 15.11 42.93
C VAL A 15 -4.14 15.02 42.66
N SER A 16 -3.61 13.79 42.77
CA SER A 16 -2.31 13.49 42.14
C SER A 16 -2.47 13.92 40.68
N PRO A 17 -1.59 14.80 40.15
CA PRO A 17 -1.56 15.02 38.72
C PRO A 17 -1.43 13.63 38.10
N LEU A 18 -2.36 13.27 37.21
CA LEU A 18 -2.19 12.11 36.35
C LEU A 18 -0.78 12.24 35.78
N GLY A 19 0.18 11.51 36.35
CA GLY A 19 1.59 11.67 36.03
C GLY A 19 1.73 11.46 34.55
N ALA A 20 2.09 12.50 33.81
CA ALA A 20 2.42 12.39 32.41
C ALA A 20 3.47 11.26 32.32
N GLN A 21 3.08 10.16 31.71
CA GLN A 21 4.01 9.03 31.54
C GLN A 21 5.22 9.55 30.78
N ALA A 22 6.43 9.21 31.26
CA ALA A 22 7.64 9.61 30.57
C ALA A 22 7.61 9.08 29.13
N PRO A 23 8.02 9.88 28.15
CA PRO A 23 8.08 9.45 26.77
C PRO A 23 9.04 8.27 26.61
N VAL A 24 8.65 7.28 25.85
CA VAL A 24 9.50 6.11 25.54
C VAL A 24 10.26 6.27 24.22
N ALA A 25 9.72 7.07 23.30
CA ALA A 25 10.35 7.43 22.05
C ALA A 25 9.80 8.77 21.53
N THR A 26 10.62 9.49 20.74
CA THR A 26 10.18 10.60 19.90
C THR A 26 10.70 10.35 18.50
N ILE A 27 9.80 10.20 17.54
CA ILE A 27 10.09 9.82 16.14
C ILE A 27 9.36 10.81 15.26
N ASN A 28 10.07 11.46 14.35
CA ASN A 28 9.52 12.47 13.44
C ASN A 28 8.67 13.56 14.15
N GLY A 29 9.10 13.98 15.35
CA GLY A 29 8.37 14.96 16.15
C GLY A 29 7.18 14.42 16.94
N GLN A 30 6.75 13.18 16.71
CA GLN A 30 5.71 12.53 17.48
C GLN A 30 6.29 11.80 18.69
N THR A 31 5.71 12.05 19.86
CA THR A 31 6.12 11.42 21.11
C THR A 31 5.21 10.24 21.44
N PHE A 32 5.82 9.13 21.80
CA PHE A 32 5.15 7.87 22.14
C PHE A 32 5.30 7.56 23.63
N HIS A 33 4.24 7.06 24.26
CA HIS A 33 4.19 6.66 25.65
C HIS A 33 3.73 5.20 25.81
N LEU A 34 4.08 4.59 26.93
CA LEU A 34 3.50 3.30 27.25
C LEU A 34 1.98 3.44 27.41
N GLY A 35 1.24 2.49 26.83
CA GLY A 35 -0.20 2.54 26.83
C GLY A 35 -0.81 3.20 25.59
N ASP A 36 0.00 3.90 24.76
CA ASP A 36 -0.50 4.48 23.52
C ASP A 36 -1.11 3.44 22.59
N SER A 37 -2.14 3.86 21.90
CA SER A 37 -2.82 3.08 20.87
C SER A 37 -2.26 3.45 19.51
N LEU A 38 -1.47 2.54 18.95
CA LEU A 38 -0.83 2.70 17.64
C LEU A 38 -1.74 2.13 16.55
N THR A 39 -1.84 2.81 15.42
CA THR A 39 -2.56 2.27 14.26
C THR A 39 -1.60 1.41 13.44
N VAL A 40 -1.94 0.14 13.25
CA VAL A 40 -1.21 -0.76 12.35
C VAL A 40 -1.47 -0.32 10.92
N GLY A 41 -0.41 -0.16 10.15
CA GLY A 41 -0.48 0.14 8.72
C GLY A 41 -0.54 -1.12 7.87
N LEU A 42 0.07 -1.03 6.72
CA LEU A 42 0.19 -2.13 5.76
C LEU A 42 1.67 -2.57 5.67
N PRO A 43 1.95 -3.82 5.32
CA PRO A 43 3.31 -4.21 4.94
C PRO A 43 3.84 -3.31 3.81
N ASN A 44 5.13 -3.04 3.79
CA ASN A 44 5.71 -2.16 2.77
C ASN A 44 5.49 -2.69 1.34
N THR A 45 5.50 -4.00 1.17
CA THR A 45 5.19 -4.66 -0.10
C THR A 45 3.87 -5.42 0.03
N PRO A 46 2.92 -5.26 -0.91
CA PRO A 46 1.65 -5.99 -0.90
C PRO A 46 1.87 -7.51 -0.89
N GLY A 47 1.20 -8.20 0.03
CA GLY A 47 1.30 -9.66 0.17
C GLY A 47 2.53 -10.16 0.93
N GLU A 48 3.45 -9.29 1.31
CA GLU A 48 4.60 -9.62 2.15
C GLU A 48 4.30 -9.48 3.64
N SER A 49 5.22 -9.98 4.45
CA SER A 49 5.20 -9.79 5.90
C SER A 49 5.67 -8.38 6.26
N PHE A 50 5.29 -7.90 7.43
CA PHE A 50 5.86 -6.70 8.01
C PHE A 50 7.38 -6.83 8.19
N ARG A 51 8.13 -5.75 7.96
CA ARG A 51 9.58 -5.71 8.12
C ARG A 51 10.00 -5.38 9.54
N ALA A 52 9.31 -4.42 10.15
CA ALA A 52 9.64 -3.91 11.47
C ALA A 52 8.72 -4.43 12.58
N LEU A 53 7.64 -5.14 12.23
CA LEU A 53 6.79 -5.87 13.16
C LEU A 53 7.07 -7.37 13.03
N ALA A 54 7.32 -8.03 14.15
CA ALA A 54 7.54 -9.46 14.21
C ALA A 54 6.73 -10.10 15.34
N TRP A 55 6.38 -11.35 15.17
CA TRP A 55 5.69 -12.13 16.19
C TRP A 55 6.67 -13.05 16.93
N SER A 56 6.45 -13.30 18.21
CA SER A 56 7.35 -14.09 19.06
C SER A 56 7.54 -15.55 18.62
N ARG A 57 6.70 -16.09 17.75
CA ARG A 57 6.71 -17.50 17.34
C ARG A 57 6.92 -17.76 15.85
N THR A 58 6.76 -16.76 15.01
CA THR A 58 6.89 -16.88 13.55
C THR A 58 7.51 -15.63 12.96
N THR A 59 8.14 -15.75 11.79
CA THR A 59 8.69 -14.63 11.01
C THR A 59 7.63 -13.93 10.16
N SER A 60 6.45 -14.53 10.00
CA SER A 60 5.36 -13.96 9.20
C SER A 60 4.22 -13.50 10.11
N LEU A 61 4.11 -12.22 10.34
CA LEU A 61 3.02 -11.60 11.08
C LEU A 61 2.00 -11.07 10.09
N GLN A 62 0.75 -11.55 10.22
CA GLN A 62 -0.38 -10.97 9.51
C GLN A 62 -1.28 -10.28 10.53
N LEU A 63 -1.34 -8.97 10.45
CA LEU A 63 -2.27 -8.15 11.23
C LEU A 63 -3.25 -7.47 10.27
N PRO A 64 -4.53 -7.38 10.63
CA PRO A 64 -5.46 -6.57 9.85
C PRO A 64 -5.00 -5.12 9.83
N PRO A 65 -4.93 -4.50 8.65
CA PRO A 65 -4.56 -3.11 8.54
C PRO A 65 -5.59 -2.20 9.22
N PHE A 66 -5.13 -1.01 9.61
CA PHE A 66 -5.95 0.02 10.26
C PHE A 66 -6.57 -0.39 11.61
N THR A 67 -6.10 -1.47 12.21
CA THR A 67 -6.46 -1.87 13.56
C THR A 67 -5.57 -1.20 14.60
N LYS A 68 -5.97 -1.27 15.86
CA LYS A 68 -5.24 -0.64 16.96
C LYS A 68 -4.45 -1.68 17.75
N ALA A 69 -3.16 -1.43 17.92
CA ALA A 69 -2.29 -2.16 18.81
C ALA A 69 -1.86 -1.26 19.97
N LYS A 70 -1.67 -1.81 21.15
CA LYS A 70 -1.32 -1.05 22.35
C LYS A 70 0.14 -1.24 22.71
N LEU A 71 0.88 -0.14 22.85
CA LEU A 71 2.28 -0.14 23.27
C LEU A 71 2.38 -0.53 24.76
N LYS A 72 3.00 -1.66 25.09
CA LYS A 72 3.00 -2.23 26.44
C LYS A 72 4.28 -2.00 27.21
N ARG A 73 5.42 -2.22 26.58
CA ARG A 73 6.74 -2.08 27.20
C ARG A 73 7.82 -1.88 26.14
N TYR A 74 9.01 -1.56 26.58
CA TYR A 74 10.21 -1.53 25.72
C TYR A 74 11.42 -2.10 26.48
N VAL A 75 12.41 -2.53 25.72
CA VAL A 75 13.71 -2.99 26.23
C VAL A 75 14.80 -2.25 25.44
N ARG A 76 15.65 -1.54 26.15
CA ARG A 76 16.85 -0.92 25.57
C ARG A 76 17.94 -1.98 25.49
N THR A 77 18.68 -1.96 24.39
CA THR A 77 19.78 -2.90 24.15
C THR A 77 19.32 -4.35 24.32
N PRO A 78 18.37 -4.84 23.48
CA PRO A 78 17.98 -6.23 23.51
C PRO A 78 19.22 -7.11 23.25
N SER A 79 19.33 -8.26 23.94
CA SER A 79 20.41 -9.20 23.67
C SER A 79 20.42 -9.56 22.19
N LYS A 80 21.60 -9.70 21.59
CA LYS A 80 21.76 -9.97 20.15
C LYS A 80 21.17 -11.31 19.68
N ASP A 81 20.46 -12.01 20.56
CA ASP A 81 19.86 -13.28 20.29
C ASP A 81 18.61 -13.13 19.42
N PHE A 82 18.54 -13.92 18.37
CA PHE A 82 17.41 -14.27 17.50
C PHE A 82 16.54 -13.12 16.91
N PHE A 83 16.22 -12.07 17.67
CA PHE A 83 15.35 -10.97 17.19
C PHE A 83 16.13 -9.84 16.51
N ALA A 84 17.40 -9.69 16.81
CA ALA A 84 18.26 -8.70 16.18
C ALA A 84 18.44 -8.99 14.67
N ASP A 85 18.49 -10.26 14.30
CA ASP A 85 18.60 -10.69 12.90
C ASP A 85 17.28 -10.54 12.13
N LEU A 86 16.15 -10.62 12.84
CA LEU A 86 14.81 -10.55 12.24
C LEU A 86 14.36 -9.14 11.90
N ILE A 87 14.74 -8.15 12.71
CA ILE A 87 14.31 -6.75 12.57
C ILE A 87 15.48 -5.75 12.54
N GLY A 88 16.64 -6.19 12.08
CA GLY A 88 17.79 -5.32 11.86
C GLY A 88 18.54 -4.86 13.11
N GLY A 89 18.34 -5.51 14.27
CA GLY A 89 19.07 -5.24 15.50
C GLY A 89 18.85 -3.85 16.09
N PRO A 90 17.59 -3.42 16.34
CA PRO A 90 17.32 -2.09 16.84
C PRO A 90 17.91 -1.86 18.24
N ASP A 91 18.36 -0.64 18.52
CA ASP A 91 18.84 -0.25 19.84
C ASP A 91 17.78 -0.36 20.94
N THR A 92 16.50 -0.31 20.56
CA THR A 92 15.35 -0.44 21.45
C THR A 92 14.27 -1.26 20.79
N LEU A 93 13.88 -2.34 21.46
CA LEU A 93 12.78 -3.19 21.05
C LEU A 93 11.52 -2.83 21.84
N TYR A 94 10.41 -2.63 21.12
CA TYR A 94 9.11 -2.33 21.70
C TYR A 94 8.18 -3.52 21.60
N TYR A 95 7.19 -3.58 22.50
CA TYR A 95 6.25 -4.69 22.60
C TYR A 95 4.82 -4.17 22.49
N LEU A 96 4.07 -4.74 21.56
CA LEU A 96 2.67 -4.42 21.35
C LEU A 96 1.77 -5.58 21.81
N SER A 97 0.54 -5.25 22.18
CA SER A 97 -0.56 -6.20 22.26
C SER A 97 -1.64 -5.82 21.25
N HIS A 98 -2.22 -6.82 20.61
CA HIS A 98 -3.28 -6.63 19.62
C HIS A 98 -4.53 -7.41 20.03
N PRO A 99 -5.76 -6.84 19.91
CA PRO A 99 -7.00 -7.50 20.35
C PRO A 99 -7.24 -8.86 19.69
N GLN A 100 -6.84 -9.03 18.43
CA GLN A 100 -7.00 -10.30 17.72
C GLN A 100 -5.92 -11.34 18.06
N LEU A 101 -4.85 -10.92 18.74
CA LEU A 101 -3.75 -11.78 19.18
C LEU A 101 -3.51 -11.59 20.69
N PRO A 102 -4.52 -11.83 21.56
CA PRO A 102 -4.46 -11.43 22.96
C PRO A 102 -3.43 -12.20 23.79
N LYS A 103 -3.01 -13.38 23.33
CA LYS A 103 -2.02 -14.23 24.01
C LYS A 103 -0.60 -14.05 23.44
N ASP A 104 -0.45 -13.29 22.39
CA ASP A 104 0.81 -13.16 21.67
C ASP A 104 1.46 -11.80 21.96
N THR A 105 2.76 -11.81 21.94
CA THR A 105 3.58 -10.62 22.03
C THR A 105 4.07 -10.27 20.64
N ILE A 106 3.74 -9.06 20.19
CA ILE A 106 4.23 -8.51 18.93
C ILE A 106 5.45 -7.67 19.27
N PHE A 107 6.55 -7.93 18.58
CA PHE A 107 7.77 -7.15 18.69
C PHE A 107 7.79 -6.10 17.59
N ILE A 108 8.32 -4.92 17.88
CA ILE A 108 8.39 -3.82 16.93
C ILE A 108 9.69 -3.02 17.09
N ALA A 109 10.37 -2.79 15.99
CA ALA A 109 11.34 -1.73 15.83
C ALA A 109 10.57 -0.44 15.50
N LEU A 110 10.14 0.31 16.52
CA LEU A 110 9.18 1.40 16.34
C LEU A 110 9.65 2.50 15.37
N PRO A 111 10.93 2.94 15.37
CA PRO A 111 11.41 3.88 14.35
C PRO A 111 11.23 3.37 12.93
N ASP A 112 11.65 2.13 12.68
CA ASP A 112 11.57 1.52 11.35
C ASP A 112 10.12 1.27 10.93
N ALA A 113 9.27 0.83 11.87
CA ALA A 113 7.85 0.61 11.60
C ALA A 113 7.13 1.91 11.22
N VAL A 114 7.50 3.04 11.82
CA VAL A 114 7.00 4.36 11.44
C VAL A 114 7.55 4.77 10.07
N GLN A 115 8.84 4.56 9.83
CA GLN A 115 9.48 4.86 8.55
C GLN A 115 8.88 4.06 7.40
N TYR A 116 8.63 2.76 7.60
CA TYR A 116 8.01 1.89 6.58
C TYR A 116 6.49 2.04 6.47
N GLY A 117 5.87 2.89 7.29
CA GLY A 117 4.41 3.05 7.31
C GLY A 117 3.66 1.84 7.90
N GLU A 118 4.36 0.92 8.56
CA GLU A 118 3.78 -0.21 9.27
C GLU A 118 3.10 0.20 10.58
N ILE A 119 3.48 1.36 11.12
CA ILE A 119 2.74 2.11 12.13
C ILE A 119 2.41 3.48 11.55
N ILE A 120 1.12 3.77 11.46
CA ILE A 120 0.63 5.04 10.93
C ILE A 120 0.62 6.06 12.05
N THR A 121 1.34 7.16 11.85
CA THR A 121 1.43 8.28 12.79
C THR A 121 0.70 9.53 12.33
N ALA A 122 0.45 9.63 11.01
CA ALA A 122 -0.33 10.71 10.42
C ALA A 122 -1.80 10.31 10.26
N PRO A 123 -2.75 11.25 10.28
CA PRO A 123 -4.10 10.97 9.86
C PRO A 123 -4.11 10.49 8.41
N THR A 124 -4.97 9.53 8.11
CA THR A 124 -5.24 9.12 6.73
C THR A 124 -5.99 10.24 6.04
N GLU A 125 -5.29 11.08 5.31
CA GLU A 125 -5.90 12.05 4.41
C GLU A 125 -6.04 11.38 3.04
N ASP A 126 -7.11 10.62 2.85
CA ASP A 126 -7.49 10.14 1.53
C ASP A 126 -8.37 11.23 0.89
N HIS A 127 -7.77 12.02 0.01
CA HIS A 127 -8.45 13.02 -0.81
C HIS A 127 -8.34 12.59 -2.27
N PRO A 128 -9.06 11.54 -2.70
CA PRO A 128 -8.93 11.05 -4.05
C PRO A 128 -9.41 12.11 -5.03
N LEU A 129 -8.62 12.34 -6.09
CA LEU A 129 -8.97 13.23 -7.20
C LEU A 129 -10.31 12.81 -7.84
N TYR A 130 -10.59 11.51 -7.80
CA TYR A 130 -11.84 10.90 -8.29
C TYR A 130 -12.35 9.84 -7.31
N LEU A 131 -13.37 10.21 -6.53
CA LEU A 131 -13.98 9.35 -5.49
C LEU A 131 -14.62 8.07 -6.06
N GLU A 132 -15.15 8.15 -7.29
CA GLU A 132 -15.82 7.04 -7.95
C GLU A 132 -14.89 6.00 -8.55
N ALA A 133 -13.58 6.30 -8.61
CA ALA A 133 -12.61 5.40 -9.21
C ALA A 133 -12.42 4.13 -8.39
N VAL A 134 -12.32 3.00 -9.08
CA VAL A 134 -12.05 1.70 -8.45
C VAL A 134 -10.70 1.15 -8.88
N GLU A 135 -10.11 0.33 -8.05
CA GLU A 135 -8.85 -0.33 -8.38
C GLU A 135 -9.05 -1.33 -9.53
N LEU A 136 -8.21 -1.23 -10.56
CA LEU A 136 -8.09 -2.25 -11.59
C LEU A 136 -7.16 -3.35 -11.06
N ARG A 137 -7.74 -4.44 -10.60
CA ARG A 137 -7.03 -5.54 -9.94
C ARG A 137 -6.61 -6.62 -10.94
N PRO A 138 -5.66 -7.49 -10.61
CA PRO A 138 -5.25 -8.59 -11.48
C PRO A 138 -6.41 -9.45 -12.01
N ALA A 139 -7.43 -9.71 -11.19
CA ALA A 139 -8.64 -10.45 -11.60
C ALA A 139 -9.47 -9.74 -12.69
N ASP A 140 -9.27 -8.45 -12.87
CA ASP A 140 -9.98 -7.63 -13.85
C ASP A 140 -9.26 -7.58 -15.20
N TYR A 141 -7.96 -7.95 -15.29
CA TYR A 141 -7.14 -7.74 -16.48
C TYR A 141 -7.63 -8.54 -17.69
N VAL A 142 -7.86 -9.85 -17.54
CA VAL A 142 -8.36 -10.70 -18.63
C VAL A 142 -9.78 -10.29 -19.04
N PRO A 143 -10.74 -10.10 -18.12
CA PRO A 143 -12.05 -9.56 -18.45
C PRO A 143 -12.00 -8.22 -19.20
N ALA A 144 -11.13 -7.30 -18.77
CA ALA A 144 -10.96 -6.00 -19.39
C ALA A 144 -10.45 -6.11 -20.84
N LEU A 145 -9.43 -6.93 -21.07
CA LEU A 145 -8.87 -7.16 -22.41
C LEU A 145 -9.88 -7.79 -23.35
N ILE A 146 -10.65 -8.79 -22.89
CA ILE A 146 -11.69 -9.41 -23.72
C ILE A 146 -12.80 -8.39 -24.02
N LYS A 147 -13.26 -7.66 -23.01
CA LYS A 147 -14.31 -6.65 -23.18
C LYS A 147 -13.91 -5.52 -24.11
N ALA A 148 -12.64 -5.10 -24.05
CA ALA A 148 -12.09 -4.05 -24.90
C ALA A 148 -11.70 -4.55 -26.32
N GLY A 149 -11.74 -5.86 -26.56
CA GLY A 149 -11.43 -6.46 -27.86
C GLY A 149 -9.94 -6.73 -28.12
N TYR A 150 -9.09 -6.62 -27.10
CA TYR A 150 -7.65 -6.92 -27.24
C TYR A 150 -7.35 -8.43 -27.16
N LEU A 151 -8.20 -9.21 -26.49
CA LEU A 151 -8.01 -10.63 -26.26
C LEU A 151 -9.28 -11.40 -26.61
N SER A 152 -9.12 -12.54 -27.27
CA SER A 152 -10.23 -13.47 -27.56
C SER A 152 -10.39 -14.49 -26.42
N TYR A 153 -11.58 -15.10 -26.33
CA TYR A 153 -11.77 -16.24 -25.45
C TYR A 153 -10.91 -17.42 -25.94
N SER A 154 -9.96 -17.84 -25.15
CA SER A 154 -9.08 -18.97 -25.42
C SER A 154 -8.80 -19.77 -24.15
N ASP A 155 -8.11 -20.88 -24.27
CA ASP A 155 -7.68 -21.69 -23.13
C ASP A 155 -6.58 -20.96 -22.31
N GLU A 156 -5.71 -20.23 -23.00
CA GLU A 156 -4.68 -19.39 -22.41
C GLU A 156 -5.28 -18.24 -21.62
N ALA A 157 -6.28 -17.55 -22.20
CA ALA A 157 -7.02 -16.50 -21.49
C ALA A 157 -7.71 -17.04 -20.22
N LEU A 158 -8.30 -18.23 -20.32
CA LEU A 158 -8.93 -18.87 -19.17
C LEU A 158 -7.92 -19.20 -18.07
N LYS A 159 -6.75 -19.75 -18.40
CA LYS A 159 -5.69 -20.05 -17.42
C LYS A 159 -5.17 -18.78 -16.77
N ALA A 160 -4.90 -17.73 -17.54
CA ALA A 160 -4.47 -16.42 -17.00
C ALA A 160 -5.54 -15.81 -16.06
N TYR A 161 -6.81 -15.95 -16.39
CA TYR A 161 -7.91 -15.54 -15.52
C TYR A 161 -7.93 -16.33 -14.21
N ILE A 162 -7.78 -17.65 -14.27
CA ILE A 162 -7.77 -18.51 -13.07
C ILE A 162 -6.64 -18.08 -12.13
N HIS A 163 -5.42 -17.88 -12.64
CA HIS A 163 -4.29 -17.41 -11.83
C HIS A 163 -4.56 -16.05 -11.16
N SER A 164 -5.40 -15.22 -11.74
CA SER A 164 -5.69 -13.87 -11.24
C SER A 164 -6.91 -13.80 -10.32
N ALA A 165 -7.88 -14.70 -10.53
CA ALA A 165 -9.20 -14.65 -9.88
C ALA A 165 -9.31 -15.52 -8.61
N VAL A 166 -8.41 -16.49 -8.45
CA VAL A 166 -8.37 -17.37 -7.28
C VAL A 166 -7.01 -17.27 -6.56
N ASP A 167 -6.93 -17.80 -5.35
CA ASP A 167 -5.65 -17.88 -4.66
C ASP A 167 -4.64 -18.79 -5.40
N ALA A 168 -3.35 -18.54 -5.19
CA ALA A 168 -2.29 -19.21 -5.93
C ALA A 168 -2.26 -20.73 -5.72
N GLU A 169 -2.60 -21.23 -4.52
CA GLU A 169 -2.64 -22.65 -4.22
C GLU A 169 -3.73 -23.35 -5.02
N ARG A 170 -4.93 -22.80 -5.04
CA ARG A 170 -6.07 -23.32 -5.82
C ARG A 170 -5.81 -23.21 -7.32
N ALA A 171 -5.26 -22.09 -7.80
CA ALA A 171 -4.92 -21.92 -9.20
C ALA A 171 -3.94 -23.01 -9.67
N ASN A 172 -2.86 -23.23 -8.91
CA ASN A 172 -1.86 -24.25 -9.20
C ASN A 172 -2.46 -25.67 -9.13
N ALA A 173 -3.32 -25.97 -8.17
CA ALA A 173 -4.00 -27.25 -8.07
C ALA A 173 -4.90 -27.55 -9.28
N VAL A 174 -5.63 -26.55 -9.78
CA VAL A 174 -6.51 -26.70 -10.94
C VAL A 174 -5.70 -26.80 -12.24
N ILE A 175 -4.77 -25.87 -12.48
CA ILE A 175 -4.03 -25.79 -13.75
C ILE A 175 -2.97 -26.89 -13.84
N GLY A 176 -2.31 -27.22 -12.73
CA GLY A 176 -1.29 -28.26 -12.66
C GLY A 176 -1.83 -29.69 -12.82
N SER A 177 -3.13 -29.90 -12.73
CA SER A 177 -3.77 -31.19 -12.94
C SER A 177 -4.66 -31.18 -14.20
N PRO A 178 -4.28 -31.83 -15.31
CA PRO A 178 -5.10 -31.89 -16.53
C PRO A 178 -6.51 -32.41 -16.27
N PHE A 179 -6.67 -33.37 -15.37
CA PHE A 179 -7.98 -33.95 -15.01
C PHE A 179 -8.85 -32.95 -14.23
N GLU A 180 -8.27 -32.22 -13.29
CA GLU A 180 -8.99 -31.24 -12.50
C GLU A 180 -9.37 -30.03 -13.36
N TYR A 181 -8.46 -29.58 -14.20
CA TYR A 181 -8.72 -28.52 -15.16
C TYR A 181 -9.90 -28.87 -16.09
N GLN A 182 -9.90 -30.06 -16.71
CA GLN A 182 -10.99 -30.50 -17.58
C GLN A 182 -12.34 -30.61 -16.84
N ARG A 183 -12.32 -31.06 -15.58
CA ARG A 183 -13.51 -31.16 -14.74
C ARG A 183 -14.13 -29.78 -14.45
N GLN A 184 -13.33 -28.77 -14.19
CA GLN A 184 -13.80 -27.44 -13.81
C GLN A 184 -13.90 -26.46 -14.99
N ARG A 185 -13.34 -26.79 -16.15
CA ARG A 185 -13.19 -25.89 -17.28
C ARG A 185 -14.50 -25.21 -17.70
N ALA A 186 -15.58 -25.96 -17.82
CA ALA A 186 -16.87 -25.39 -18.25
C ALA A 186 -17.39 -24.35 -17.22
N GLN A 187 -17.29 -24.62 -15.93
CA GLN A 187 -17.68 -23.71 -14.88
C GLN A 187 -16.82 -22.45 -14.91
N LEU A 188 -15.50 -22.60 -15.02
CA LEU A 188 -14.55 -21.47 -15.04
C LEU A 188 -14.72 -20.60 -16.29
N GLN A 189 -15.08 -21.20 -17.44
CA GLN A 189 -15.45 -20.45 -18.64
C GLN A 189 -16.69 -19.59 -18.43
N GLU A 190 -17.71 -20.12 -17.75
CA GLU A 190 -18.91 -19.35 -17.41
C GLU A 190 -18.63 -18.24 -16.39
N GLU A 191 -17.72 -18.47 -15.44
CA GLU A 191 -17.26 -17.45 -14.50
C GLU A 191 -16.54 -16.32 -15.23
N LEU A 192 -15.63 -16.66 -16.16
CA LEU A 192 -14.95 -15.66 -16.99
C LEU A 192 -15.94 -14.87 -17.85
N LYS A 193 -16.91 -15.52 -18.51
CA LYS A 193 -17.94 -14.82 -19.31
C LYS A 193 -18.71 -13.81 -18.45
N LYS A 194 -19.15 -14.22 -17.26
CA LYS A 194 -19.84 -13.33 -16.32
C LYS A 194 -18.94 -12.17 -15.87
N ALA A 195 -17.65 -12.40 -15.68
CA ALA A 195 -16.70 -11.35 -15.33
C ALA A 195 -16.55 -10.33 -16.48
N VAL A 196 -16.44 -10.81 -17.72
CA VAL A 196 -16.41 -9.96 -18.93
C VAL A 196 -17.70 -9.15 -19.09
N GLU A 197 -18.87 -9.78 -18.89
CA GLU A 197 -20.16 -9.09 -18.98
C GLU A 197 -20.28 -7.94 -17.95
N ARG A 198 -19.83 -8.19 -16.72
CA ARG A 198 -19.85 -7.22 -15.61
C ARG A 198 -18.82 -6.12 -15.73
N PHE A 199 -17.75 -6.36 -16.49
CA PHE A 199 -16.70 -5.35 -16.64
C PHE A 199 -17.23 -4.15 -17.42
N ASP A 200 -17.06 -2.95 -16.86
CA ASP A 200 -17.56 -1.70 -17.43
C ASP A 200 -16.39 -0.84 -17.94
N LEU A 201 -16.21 -0.78 -19.26
CA LEU A 201 -15.18 0.05 -19.89
C LEU A 201 -15.40 1.56 -19.69
N SER A 202 -16.63 1.99 -19.41
CA SER A 202 -16.93 3.40 -19.17
C SER A 202 -16.53 3.87 -17.78
N ARG A 203 -16.30 2.92 -16.86
CA ARG A 203 -15.95 3.20 -15.49
C ARG A 203 -14.54 3.76 -15.38
N LEU A 204 -14.35 4.62 -14.38
CA LEU A 204 -13.03 5.13 -14.02
C LEU A 204 -12.32 4.12 -13.13
N TYR A 205 -11.10 3.76 -13.52
CA TYR A 205 -10.23 2.87 -12.77
C TYR A 205 -9.01 3.63 -12.26
N TYR A 206 -8.34 3.09 -11.23
CA TYR A 206 -6.98 3.49 -10.91
C TYR A 206 -6.06 2.27 -10.85
N VAL A 207 -4.79 2.51 -11.16
CA VAL A 207 -3.70 1.57 -10.98
C VAL A 207 -2.66 2.17 -10.06
N ARG A 208 -2.04 1.35 -9.22
CA ARG A 208 -0.94 1.79 -8.36
C ARG A 208 0.38 1.65 -9.09
N HIS A 209 1.22 2.64 -8.96
CA HIS A 209 2.50 2.68 -9.64
C HIS A 209 3.53 3.46 -8.83
N GLU A 210 4.76 2.96 -8.81
CA GLU A 210 5.92 3.70 -8.34
C GLU A 210 6.52 4.50 -9.50
N PHE A 211 6.95 5.72 -9.24
CA PHE A 211 7.60 6.55 -10.25
C PHE A 211 8.69 7.43 -9.64
N ALA A 212 9.73 7.69 -10.45
CA ALA A 212 10.81 8.55 -10.04
C ALA A 212 10.46 10.03 -10.26
N VAL A 213 10.83 10.86 -9.29
CA VAL A 213 10.77 12.31 -9.38
C VAL A 213 12.14 12.92 -9.08
N LYS A 214 12.37 14.12 -9.60
CA LYS A 214 13.54 14.93 -9.26
C LYS A 214 13.38 15.52 -7.86
N GLY A 215 14.45 16.04 -7.30
CA GLY A 215 14.42 16.75 -6.03
C GLY A 215 13.37 17.87 -6.01
N TYR A 216 12.95 18.26 -4.81
CA TYR A 216 11.89 19.25 -4.62
C TYR A 216 12.22 20.59 -5.25
N ASP A 217 11.32 21.08 -6.09
CA ASP A 217 11.42 22.41 -6.72
C ASP A 217 10.73 23.46 -5.84
N PHE A 218 11.53 24.23 -5.09
CA PHE A 218 11.04 25.30 -4.23
C PHE A 218 10.36 26.45 -4.99
N THR A 219 10.71 26.67 -6.26
CA THR A 219 10.13 27.72 -7.09
C THR A 219 8.71 27.37 -7.49
N ARG A 220 8.46 26.12 -7.85
CA ARG A 220 7.17 25.60 -8.31
C ARG A 220 6.36 24.96 -7.20
N SER A 221 6.97 24.74 -6.02
CA SER A 221 6.38 24.07 -4.86
C SER A 221 5.89 22.66 -5.19
N GLY A 222 6.82 21.76 -5.56
CA GLY A 222 6.46 20.39 -5.87
C GLY A 222 7.57 19.56 -6.50
N TYR A 223 7.19 18.41 -7.04
CA TYR A 223 8.09 17.46 -7.67
C TYR A 223 7.84 17.36 -9.17
N SER A 224 8.92 17.43 -9.96
CA SER A 224 8.89 17.12 -11.38
C SER A 224 9.15 15.65 -11.62
N ARG A 225 8.36 15.03 -12.48
CA ARG A 225 8.59 13.65 -12.88
C ARG A 225 9.87 13.52 -13.69
N ASP A 226 10.63 12.44 -13.44
CA ASP A 226 11.75 12.08 -14.29
C ASP A 226 11.33 11.02 -15.31
N TYR A 227 11.12 11.45 -16.54
CA TYR A 227 10.75 10.57 -17.65
C TYR A 227 11.89 9.68 -18.15
N LEU A 228 13.13 9.97 -17.77
CA LEU A 228 14.27 9.12 -18.13
C LEU A 228 14.28 7.82 -17.33
N LEU A 229 13.60 7.79 -16.18
CA LEU A 229 13.59 6.67 -15.26
C LEU A 229 12.28 5.86 -15.27
N GLY A 230 11.37 6.10 -16.21
CA GLY A 230 10.15 5.28 -16.26
C GLY A 230 9.07 5.72 -17.25
N THR A 231 8.18 4.79 -17.55
CA THR A 231 6.99 5.03 -18.38
C THR A 231 5.93 5.83 -17.63
N PRO A 232 5.03 6.55 -18.34
CA PRO A 232 3.93 7.29 -17.71
C PRO A 232 3.00 6.43 -16.86
N LEU A 233 2.80 5.18 -17.23
CA LEU A 233 1.92 4.23 -16.56
C LEU A 233 2.64 2.89 -16.38
N PRO A 234 2.22 2.05 -15.43
CA PRO A 234 2.82 0.76 -15.19
C PRO A 234 2.53 -0.22 -16.31
N THR A 235 3.40 -1.21 -16.42
CA THR A 235 3.06 -2.48 -17.08
C THR A 235 2.38 -3.35 -16.05
N LEU A 236 1.18 -3.84 -16.39
CA LEU A 236 0.39 -4.72 -15.54
C LEU A 236 0.53 -6.16 -16.05
N GLN A 237 0.54 -7.13 -15.16
CA GLN A 237 0.61 -8.54 -15.56
C GLN A 237 -0.25 -9.43 -14.65
N THR A 238 -0.80 -10.48 -15.21
CA THR A 238 -1.43 -11.53 -14.43
C THR A 238 -0.36 -12.37 -13.73
N PRO A 239 -0.63 -12.93 -12.55
CA PRO A 239 0.26 -13.93 -11.95
C PRO A 239 0.29 -15.22 -12.80
N GLY A 240 1.29 -16.10 -12.56
CA GLY A 240 1.43 -17.39 -13.21
C GLY A 240 2.61 -17.48 -14.17
N GLU A 241 2.86 -18.69 -14.71
CA GLU A 241 4.02 -18.99 -15.57
C GLU A 241 3.90 -18.37 -16.97
N SER A 242 2.67 -18.18 -17.46
CA SER A 242 2.38 -17.56 -18.77
C SER A 242 1.50 -16.33 -18.56
N PRO A 243 2.07 -15.21 -18.07
CA PRO A 243 1.28 -14.05 -17.73
C PRO A 243 0.76 -13.35 -19.00
N VAL A 244 -0.46 -12.82 -18.89
CA VAL A 244 -0.97 -11.81 -19.80
C VAL A 244 -0.45 -10.47 -19.35
N ILE A 245 0.21 -9.74 -20.26
CA ILE A 245 0.90 -8.49 -19.97
C ILE A 245 0.15 -7.33 -20.64
N LEU A 246 -0.24 -6.32 -19.85
CA LEU A 246 -0.88 -5.11 -20.31
C LEU A 246 0.13 -3.96 -20.26
N TYR A 247 0.56 -3.50 -21.40
CA TYR A 247 1.32 -2.27 -21.53
C TYR A 247 0.34 -1.11 -21.71
N LEU A 248 0.15 -0.31 -20.66
CA LEU A 248 -0.77 0.82 -20.70
C LEU A 248 -0.14 1.98 -21.47
N SER A 249 -0.79 2.38 -22.56
CA SER A 249 -0.31 3.41 -23.47
C SER A 249 -1.23 4.64 -23.45
N THR A 250 -0.64 5.82 -23.35
CA THR A 250 -1.35 7.10 -23.32
C THR A 250 -0.51 8.18 -23.97
N GLN A 251 -1.17 9.21 -24.50
CA GLN A 251 -0.51 10.44 -25.00
C GLN A 251 -0.42 11.52 -23.91
N ARG A 252 -1.10 11.32 -22.79
CA ARG A 252 -1.11 12.27 -21.67
C ARG A 252 -0.08 11.91 -20.61
N SER A 253 0.30 12.89 -19.82
CA SER A 253 1.26 12.70 -18.73
C SER A 253 0.92 13.59 -17.54
N VAL A 254 1.52 13.29 -16.39
CA VAL A 254 1.57 14.15 -15.22
C VAL A 254 3.02 14.59 -15.04
N PRO A 255 3.42 15.73 -15.62
CA PRO A 255 4.82 16.16 -15.60
C PRO A 255 5.26 16.73 -14.26
N PHE A 256 4.31 17.20 -13.46
CA PHE A 256 4.57 17.87 -12.19
C PHE A 256 3.45 17.62 -11.20
N VAL A 257 3.82 17.45 -9.93
CA VAL A 257 2.88 17.31 -8.81
C VAL A 257 3.16 18.41 -7.80
N SER A 258 2.18 19.27 -7.57
CA SER A 258 2.27 20.30 -6.53
C SER A 258 2.17 19.62 -5.16
N VAL A 259 3.17 19.87 -4.32
CA VAL A 259 3.25 19.35 -2.95
C VAL A 259 3.64 20.50 -2.04
N PRO A 260 2.87 20.80 -0.98
CA PRO A 260 3.27 21.82 -0.01
C PRO A 260 4.64 21.51 0.62
N ALA A 261 5.46 22.56 0.80
CA ALA A 261 6.83 22.41 1.29
C ALA A 261 6.91 21.64 2.64
N GLU A 262 5.96 21.87 3.53
CA GLU A 262 5.88 21.17 4.82
C GLU A 262 5.67 19.65 4.64
N ARG A 263 4.84 19.23 3.66
CA ARG A 263 4.62 17.81 3.35
C ARG A 263 5.85 17.20 2.71
N ALA A 264 6.49 17.92 1.78
CA ALA A 264 7.71 17.48 1.13
C ALA A 264 8.85 17.29 2.15
N GLU A 265 9.07 18.27 3.04
CA GLU A 265 10.07 18.18 4.12
C GLU A 265 9.79 16.99 5.05
N ALA A 266 8.54 16.78 5.43
CA ALA A 266 8.15 15.65 6.27
C ALA A 266 8.39 14.30 5.58
N TYR A 267 8.11 14.20 4.28
CA TYR A 267 8.43 13.03 3.47
C TYR A 267 9.94 12.76 3.41
N GLU A 268 10.73 13.75 3.02
CA GLU A 268 12.18 13.58 2.88
C GLU A 268 12.85 13.21 4.22
N LYS A 269 12.35 13.72 5.33
CA LYS A 269 12.81 13.31 6.69
C LYS A 269 12.47 11.85 6.99
N ARG A 270 11.26 11.39 6.66
CA ARG A 270 10.86 9.99 6.90
C ARG A 270 11.60 9.01 6.00
N SER A 271 11.73 9.33 4.73
CA SER A 271 12.41 8.50 3.74
C SER A 271 13.93 8.51 3.85
N GLY A 272 14.50 9.47 4.61
CA GLY A 272 15.95 9.64 4.69
C GLY A 272 16.58 10.18 3.40
N THR A 273 15.78 10.84 2.55
CA THR A 273 16.19 11.29 1.21
C THR A 273 16.48 12.79 1.13
N ILE A 274 16.66 13.47 2.29
CA ILE A 274 16.96 14.90 2.32
C ILE A 274 18.16 15.23 1.42
N GLY A 275 17.94 16.13 0.46
CA GLY A 275 18.98 16.60 -0.46
C GLY A 275 19.35 15.59 -1.55
N MET A 276 18.60 14.52 -1.76
CA MET A 276 18.76 13.64 -2.90
C MET A 276 18.19 14.28 -4.16
N ASP A 277 18.86 14.03 -5.31
CA ASP A 277 18.41 14.52 -6.61
C ASP A 277 17.17 13.78 -7.14
N TYR A 278 16.88 12.61 -6.60
CA TYR A 278 15.80 11.71 -7.05
C TYR A 278 15.10 11.06 -5.87
N HIS A 279 13.78 10.92 -6.01
CA HIS A 279 12.92 10.25 -5.03
C HIS A 279 12.01 9.24 -5.74
N ALA A 280 11.64 8.18 -5.03
CA ALA A 280 10.59 7.26 -5.45
C ALA A 280 9.29 7.63 -4.75
N LEU A 281 8.28 7.97 -5.52
CA LEU A 281 6.92 8.25 -5.04
C LEU A 281 5.95 7.22 -5.60
N HIS A 282 4.81 7.07 -4.94
CA HIS A 282 3.77 6.15 -5.35
C HIS A 282 2.52 6.92 -5.77
N MET A 283 1.80 6.42 -6.77
CA MET A 283 0.59 7.08 -7.23
C MET A 283 -0.57 6.13 -7.48
N LYS A 284 -1.79 6.64 -7.30
CA LYS A 284 -3.00 6.14 -7.94
C LYS A 284 -3.13 6.86 -9.28
N ALA A 285 -2.80 6.18 -10.37
CA ALA A 285 -2.98 6.72 -11.71
C ALA A 285 -4.40 6.42 -12.19
N TYR A 286 -5.17 7.43 -12.50
CA TYR A 286 -6.57 7.34 -12.91
C TYR A 286 -6.71 7.17 -14.41
N ILE A 287 -7.34 6.09 -14.84
CA ILE A 287 -7.44 5.71 -16.26
C ILE A 287 -8.84 5.25 -16.64
N ARG A 288 -9.20 5.44 -17.91
CA ARG A 288 -10.26 4.70 -18.59
C ARG A 288 -9.64 3.84 -19.68
N LEU A 289 -10.05 2.58 -19.74
CA LEU A 289 -9.61 1.70 -20.81
C LEU A 289 -10.39 2.05 -22.09
N LEU A 290 -9.67 2.11 -23.21
CA LEU A 290 -10.28 2.38 -24.51
C LEU A 290 -10.42 1.06 -25.30
N PRO A 291 -11.50 0.91 -26.07
CA PRO A 291 -11.63 -0.22 -26.99
C PRO A 291 -10.50 -0.26 -28.00
N VAL A 292 -10.14 -1.43 -28.47
CA VAL A 292 -9.12 -1.60 -29.49
C VAL A 292 -9.51 -0.85 -30.78
N GLN A 293 -8.58 -0.06 -31.30
CA GLN A 293 -8.77 0.65 -32.57
C GLN A 293 -8.14 -0.10 -33.74
N SER A 294 -7.04 -0.81 -33.50
CA SER A 294 -6.37 -1.65 -34.48
C SER A 294 -5.67 -2.80 -33.73
N TYR A 295 -5.96 -4.02 -34.11
CA TYR A 295 -5.41 -5.20 -33.48
C TYR A 295 -4.24 -5.74 -34.30
N ALA A 296 -3.11 -5.99 -33.65
CA ALA A 296 -2.02 -6.79 -34.16
C ALA A 296 -1.71 -7.87 -33.12
N GLU A 297 -2.05 -9.11 -33.43
CA GLU A 297 -1.69 -10.26 -32.61
C GLU A 297 -0.23 -10.60 -32.92
N ASP A 298 0.66 -10.41 -31.96
CA ASP A 298 2.08 -10.74 -32.11
C ASP A 298 2.46 -12.08 -31.45
N GLY A 299 1.50 -12.79 -30.86
CA GLY A 299 1.71 -14.08 -30.20
C GLY A 299 2.49 -14.02 -28.89
N THR A 300 2.80 -12.83 -28.37
CA THR A 300 3.66 -12.65 -27.19
C THR A 300 2.92 -12.52 -25.87
N HIS A 301 1.58 -12.62 -25.85
CA HIS A 301 0.74 -12.32 -24.66
C HIS A 301 0.92 -10.89 -24.12
N LEU A 302 1.52 -10.01 -24.91
CA LEU A 302 1.71 -8.59 -24.59
C LEU A 302 0.68 -7.77 -25.36
N TYR A 303 -0.14 -7.01 -24.64
CA TYR A 303 -1.20 -6.19 -25.18
C TYR A 303 -0.94 -4.72 -24.94
N ASN A 304 -0.81 -3.95 -26.02
CA ASN A 304 -0.69 -2.50 -25.95
C ASN A 304 -2.09 -1.89 -25.78
N VAL A 305 -2.47 -1.64 -24.53
CA VAL A 305 -3.81 -1.17 -24.14
C VAL A 305 -3.84 0.34 -24.12
N GLN A 306 -4.61 0.94 -25.01
CA GLN A 306 -4.82 2.38 -25.04
C GLN A 306 -5.68 2.79 -23.84
N VAL A 307 -5.26 3.86 -23.16
CA VAL A 307 -6.00 4.41 -22.02
C VAL A 307 -6.09 5.92 -22.09
N ASP A 308 -7.21 6.46 -21.62
CA ASP A 308 -7.36 7.87 -21.30
C ASP A 308 -6.85 8.10 -19.88
N TYR A 309 -5.67 8.71 -19.74
CA TYR A 309 -5.05 9.01 -18.48
C TYR A 309 -5.54 10.38 -17.98
N LEU A 310 -6.19 10.42 -16.83
CA LEU A 310 -6.89 11.59 -16.32
C LEU A 310 -6.10 12.37 -15.26
N GLY A 311 -5.16 11.71 -14.59
CA GLY A 311 -4.37 12.31 -13.53
C GLY A 311 -3.98 11.31 -12.46
N ALA A 312 -3.36 11.78 -11.40
CA ALA A 312 -2.89 10.95 -10.31
C ALA A 312 -3.02 11.61 -8.95
N ASP A 313 -3.23 10.81 -7.93
CA ASP A 313 -2.93 11.15 -6.54
C ASP A 313 -1.60 10.52 -6.15
N VAL A 314 -0.78 11.28 -5.43
CA VAL A 314 0.59 10.91 -5.08
C VAL A 314 0.73 10.72 -3.58
N TYR A 315 1.42 9.68 -3.20
CA TYR A 315 1.60 9.21 -1.83
C TYR A 315 3.05 8.82 -1.58
N GLU A 316 3.43 8.77 -0.31
CA GLU A 316 4.73 8.25 0.12
C GLU A 316 4.78 6.71 0.15
N HIS A 317 3.62 6.04 0.23
CA HIS A 317 3.53 4.61 0.47
C HIS A 317 2.89 3.85 -0.71
N PRO A 318 3.39 2.65 -1.09
CA PRO A 318 2.92 1.89 -2.26
C PRO A 318 1.44 1.51 -2.22
N HIS A 319 0.84 1.41 -1.05
CA HIS A 319 -0.60 1.16 -0.94
C HIS A 319 -1.47 2.38 -1.28
N CYS A 320 -0.88 3.58 -1.39
CA CYS A 320 -1.58 4.82 -1.75
C CYS A 320 -2.86 5.07 -0.92
N THR A 321 -2.79 4.87 0.39
CA THR A 321 -3.93 5.01 1.32
C THR A 321 -3.69 6.00 2.44
N TYR A 322 -2.43 6.34 2.70
CA TYR A 322 -2.02 7.32 3.71
C TYR A 322 -0.71 7.99 3.30
N TYR A 323 -0.35 9.06 3.98
CA TYR A 323 0.75 9.95 3.60
C TYR A 323 0.56 10.54 2.20
N TYR A 324 -0.63 11.09 1.98
CA TYR A 324 -0.96 11.81 0.76
C TYR A 324 -0.07 13.06 0.61
N LEU A 325 0.53 13.22 -0.55
CA LEU A 325 1.40 14.35 -0.89
C LEU A 325 0.67 15.41 -1.72
N GLY A 326 -0.01 15.01 -2.75
CA GLY A 326 -0.70 15.92 -3.66
C GLY A 326 -1.38 15.21 -4.81
N SER A 327 -2.08 15.96 -5.66
CA SER A 327 -2.73 15.46 -6.87
C SER A 327 -2.37 16.32 -8.08
N ALA A 328 -2.42 15.69 -9.26
CA ALA A 328 -2.27 16.40 -10.52
C ALA A 328 -3.18 15.80 -11.60
N LYS A 329 -3.75 16.65 -12.46
CA LYS A 329 -4.45 16.23 -13.67
C LYS A 329 -3.44 15.95 -14.78
N ALA A 330 -3.76 15.01 -15.65
CA ALA A 330 -2.94 14.71 -16.82
C ALA A 330 -3.18 15.75 -17.92
N GLU A 331 -2.07 16.13 -18.56
CA GLU A 331 -1.99 17.09 -19.67
C GLU A 331 -1.72 16.38 -21.00
#